data_9a46651f78a00da193abb970c17e9161
#
_entry.id   9a46651f78a00da193abb970c17e9161
#
_cell.length_a   1.000
_cell.length_b   1.000
_cell.length_c   1.000
_cell.angle_alpha   90.00
_cell.angle_beta   90.00
_cell.angle_gamma   90.00
#
_symmetry.space_group_name_H-M   'P 1'
#
loop_
_entity.id
_entity.type
_entity.pdbx_description
1 polymer ?
#
loop_
_entity_poly.entity_id
_entity_poly.type
_entity_poly.pdbx_seq_one_letter_code
_entity_poly.pdbx_strand_id
1 'polypeptide(L)'
;MPNSPEDTRYLVPPVERALKLLRYIAEGNSCHNFSTVARDLQINRTTLIRLVHTLETHRMIEATDDQAGYRLGSGLVSLGAQAMHGRDIVRVCQPLLRSLCNQTGMSAHLGILDGRDVIYLARETPNAHLVSNIRAGSRLPAHGSSIGRAILAQMPEAEINSLFGAVTLEKISPKTPQSCEQIIRQAEQDRKRGFAWSEGNFESGIGSCAAVILDHTGQPAGGINVSGPQTRFASSDKTSLATIREAVLSAADQASAALGFSQQD
;
A
#
# COMPACT_ATOMS: atom_id res chain seq x y z
N MET A 1 3.96 8.35 11.87
CA MET A 1 3.43 8.74 13.19
C MET A 1 4.28 9.89 13.68
N PRO A 2 3.73 10.98 14.21
CA PRO A 2 4.51 12.06 14.81
C PRO A 2 5.29 11.47 15.98
N ASN A 3 6.60 11.62 15.99
CA ASN A 3 7.51 10.96 16.93
C ASN A 3 8.32 11.93 17.81
N SER A 4 7.95 13.22 17.83
CA SER A 4 8.55 14.18 18.76
C SER A 4 7.52 14.67 19.81
N PRO A 5 7.96 15.02 21.04
CA PRO A 5 7.07 15.62 22.06
C PRO A 5 6.40 16.93 21.58
N GLU A 6 6.99 17.65 20.64
CA GLU A 6 6.41 18.86 20.05
C GLU A 6 5.23 18.55 19.12
N ASP A 7 5.24 17.46 18.38
CA ASP A 7 4.17 17.06 17.47
C ASP A 7 2.86 16.72 18.21
N THR A 8 2.94 16.20 19.43
CA THR A 8 1.75 15.87 20.23
C THR A 8 1.00 17.10 20.73
N ARG A 9 1.66 18.25 20.82
CA ARG A 9 1.06 19.51 21.33
C ARG A 9 -0.03 20.06 20.41
N TYR A 10 0.04 19.75 19.11
CA TYR A 10 -0.93 20.24 18.12
C TYR A 10 -2.01 19.20 17.77
N LEU A 11 -1.95 18.03 18.35
CA LEU A 11 -2.99 17.00 18.13
C LEU A 11 -4.30 17.41 18.80
N VAL A 12 -5.41 17.18 18.11
CA VAL A 12 -6.75 17.40 18.62
C VAL A 12 -7.34 16.07 19.07
N PRO A 13 -7.37 15.76 20.39
CA PRO A 13 -7.70 14.44 20.87
C PRO A 13 -9.06 13.88 20.37
N PRO A 14 -10.14 14.70 20.23
CA PRO A 14 -11.38 14.20 19.66
C PRO A 14 -11.24 13.70 18.21
N VAL A 15 -10.43 14.37 17.39
CA VAL A 15 -10.18 13.99 15.99
C VAL A 15 -9.39 12.68 15.93
N GLU A 16 -8.34 12.54 16.75
CA GLU A 16 -7.60 11.28 16.85
C GLU A 16 -8.49 10.10 17.21
N ARG A 17 -9.38 10.30 18.20
CA ARG A 17 -10.32 9.26 18.64
C ARG A 17 -11.30 8.89 17.51
N ALA A 18 -11.77 9.86 16.75
CA ALA A 18 -12.63 9.62 15.58
C ALA A 18 -11.88 8.79 14.52
N LEU A 19 -10.63 9.14 14.21
CA LEU A 19 -9.80 8.39 13.27
C LEU A 19 -9.48 6.97 13.76
N LYS A 20 -9.23 6.78 15.07
CA LYS A 20 -9.05 5.44 15.66
C LYS A 20 -10.31 4.58 15.50
N LEU A 21 -11.48 5.15 15.74
CA LEU A 21 -12.76 4.45 15.59
C LEU A 21 -13.01 4.06 14.12
N LEU A 22 -12.74 4.97 13.17
CA LEU A 22 -12.89 4.67 11.75
C LEU A 22 -11.96 3.51 11.30
N ARG A 23 -10.71 3.49 11.77
CA ARG A 23 -9.77 2.39 11.48
C ARG A 23 -10.24 1.08 12.09
N TYR A 24 -10.70 1.10 13.33
CA TYR A 24 -11.24 -0.07 14.02
C TYR A 24 -12.39 -0.71 13.23
N ILE A 25 -13.31 0.10 12.70
CA ILE A 25 -14.42 -0.37 11.85
C ILE A 25 -13.89 -0.87 10.49
N ALA A 26 -12.91 -0.19 9.89
CA ALA A 26 -12.29 -0.60 8.62
C ALA A 26 -11.62 -1.97 8.69
N GLU A 27 -11.09 -2.36 9.85
CA GLU A 27 -10.49 -3.66 10.13
C GLU A 27 -11.52 -4.80 10.27
N GLY A 28 -12.81 -4.51 10.13
CA GLY A 28 -13.91 -5.49 10.21
C GLY A 28 -14.52 -5.67 11.58
N ASN A 29 -14.16 -4.81 12.55
CA ASN A 29 -14.77 -4.85 13.88
C ASN A 29 -16.16 -4.21 13.85
N SER A 30 -17.20 -4.97 14.22
CA SER A 30 -18.60 -4.57 14.03
C SER A 30 -19.11 -3.42 14.92
N CYS A 31 -18.39 -3.05 15.96
CA CYS A 31 -18.74 -1.94 16.85
C CYS A 31 -20.15 -2.03 17.48
N HIS A 32 -20.70 -3.24 17.70
CA HIS A 32 -22.02 -3.44 18.29
C HIS A 32 -22.03 -3.32 19.82
N ASN A 33 -20.94 -3.64 20.50
CA ASN A 33 -20.82 -3.53 21.94
C ASN A 33 -19.94 -2.34 22.32
N PHE A 34 -20.55 -1.20 22.62
CA PHE A 34 -19.85 0.03 22.96
C PHE A 34 -18.94 -0.09 24.19
N SER A 35 -19.25 -0.99 25.13
CA SER A 35 -18.37 -1.17 26.29
C SER A 35 -17.06 -1.87 25.91
N THR A 36 -17.12 -2.85 25.01
CA THR A 36 -15.96 -3.53 24.46
C THR A 36 -15.13 -2.56 23.61
N VAL A 37 -15.75 -1.86 22.66
CA VAL A 37 -15.07 -0.90 21.78
C VAL A 37 -14.41 0.24 22.59
N ALA A 38 -15.10 0.74 23.62
CA ALA A 38 -14.56 1.79 24.50
C ALA A 38 -13.27 1.32 25.21
N ARG A 39 -13.26 0.07 25.68
CA ARG A 39 -12.08 -0.54 26.31
C ARG A 39 -10.96 -0.74 25.28
N ASP A 40 -11.24 -1.32 24.12
CA ASP A 40 -10.26 -1.67 23.10
C ASP A 40 -9.58 -0.42 22.52
N LEU A 41 -10.35 0.66 22.34
CA LEU A 41 -9.84 1.94 21.85
C LEU A 41 -9.32 2.86 22.97
N GLN A 42 -9.47 2.48 24.24
CA GLN A 42 -9.14 3.32 25.41
C GLN A 42 -9.88 4.67 25.38
N ILE A 43 -11.15 4.66 24.99
CA ILE A 43 -12.01 5.83 24.89
C ILE A 43 -13.13 5.71 25.94
N ASN A 44 -13.45 6.81 26.64
CA ASN A 44 -14.60 6.84 27.53
C ASN A 44 -15.90 6.53 26.74
N ARG A 45 -16.80 5.67 27.31
CA ARG A 45 -18.03 5.21 26.66
C ARG A 45 -18.92 6.39 26.21
N THR A 46 -19.05 7.43 27.01
CA THR A 46 -19.83 8.63 26.64
C THR A 46 -19.22 9.34 25.43
N THR A 47 -17.90 9.46 25.39
CA THR A 47 -17.18 10.03 24.25
C THR A 47 -17.38 9.16 23.00
N LEU A 48 -17.30 7.83 23.13
CA LEU A 48 -17.53 6.92 22.01
C LEU A 48 -18.93 7.08 21.42
N ILE A 49 -19.97 7.15 22.24
CA ILE A 49 -21.36 7.37 21.78
C ILE A 49 -21.46 8.69 20.98
N ARG A 50 -20.84 9.77 21.47
CA ARG A 50 -20.83 11.06 20.77
C ARG A 50 -20.06 10.99 19.44
N LEU A 51 -18.94 10.26 19.40
CA LEU A 51 -18.19 10.06 18.17
C LEU A 51 -19.00 9.25 17.14
N VAL A 52 -19.61 8.17 17.55
CA VAL A 52 -20.48 7.35 16.68
C VAL A 52 -21.59 8.22 16.10
N HIS A 53 -22.34 8.94 16.93
CA HIS A 53 -23.42 9.84 16.48
C HIS A 53 -22.92 10.91 15.50
N THR A 54 -21.77 11.52 15.78
CA THR A 54 -21.18 12.55 14.89
C THR A 54 -20.79 11.94 13.55
N LEU A 55 -20.08 10.79 13.55
CA LEU A 55 -19.62 10.14 12.33
C LEU A 55 -20.80 9.63 11.49
N GLU A 56 -21.86 9.11 12.12
CA GLU A 56 -23.08 8.68 11.46
C GLU A 56 -23.82 9.88 10.83
N THR A 57 -23.98 10.99 11.57
CA THR A 57 -24.59 12.24 11.06
C THR A 57 -23.88 12.73 9.80
N HIS A 58 -22.55 12.64 9.75
CA HIS A 58 -21.74 13.01 8.59
C HIS A 58 -21.57 11.88 7.56
N ARG A 59 -22.30 10.76 7.70
CA ARG A 59 -22.23 9.58 6.83
C ARG A 59 -20.83 8.98 6.68
N MET A 60 -19.96 9.21 7.66
CA MET A 60 -18.63 8.57 7.70
C MET A 60 -18.71 7.11 8.11
N ILE A 61 -19.71 6.78 8.93
CA ILE A 61 -20.15 5.41 9.25
C ILE A 61 -21.64 5.29 9.04
N GLU A 62 -22.13 4.07 8.88
CA GLU A 62 -23.56 3.74 8.80
C GLU A 62 -23.84 2.44 9.52
N ALA A 63 -25.01 2.33 10.14
CA ALA A 63 -25.45 1.11 10.79
C ALA A 63 -25.58 -0.02 9.77
N THR A 64 -25.26 -1.26 10.17
CA THR A 64 -25.48 -2.44 9.35
C THR A 64 -26.98 -2.81 9.32
N ASP A 65 -27.41 -3.50 8.26
CA ASP A 65 -28.83 -3.80 8.02
C ASP A 65 -29.47 -4.64 9.16
N ASP A 66 -28.67 -5.48 9.82
CA ASP A 66 -29.04 -6.28 10.98
C ASP A 66 -28.95 -5.51 12.33
N GLN A 67 -28.61 -4.21 12.27
CA GLN A 67 -28.31 -3.38 13.45
C GLN A 67 -27.21 -3.96 14.36
N ALA A 68 -26.42 -4.90 13.86
CA ALA A 68 -25.39 -5.58 14.62
C ALA A 68 -24.08 -4.76 14.72
N GLY A 69 -24.09 -3.52 14.26
CA GLY A 69 -22.92 -2.64 14.37
C GLY A 69 -22.86 -1.55 13.31
N TYR A 70 -21.63 -1.14 12.98
CA TYR A 70 -21.36 -0.07 12.02
C TYR A 70 -20.37 -0.53 10.96
N ARG A 71 -20.53 -0.02 9.74
CA ARG A 71 -19.56 -0.10 8.63
C ARG A 71 -19.14 1.30 8.19
N LEU A 72 -18.09 1.40 7.40
CA LEU A 72 -17.68 2.66 6.78
C LEU A 72 -18.79 3.15 5.83
N GLY A 73 -19.15 4.42 5.96
CA GLY A 73 -20.29 5.02 5.27
C GLY A 73 -19.94 5.70 3.95
N SER A 74 -20.98 6.10 3.23
CA SER A 74 -20.89 6.75 1.91
C SER A 74 -20.11 8.07 1.91
N GLY A 75 -20.04 8.77 3.03
CA GLY A 75 -19.21 9.98 3.18
C GLY A 75 -17.72 9.70 2.96
N LEU A 76 -17.21 8.58 3.49
CA LEU A 76 -15.82 8.16 3.24
C LEU A 76 -15.60 7.71 1.79
N VAL A 77 -16.59 7.05 1.17
CA VAL A 77 -16.52 6.68 -0.25
C VAL A 77 -16.38 7.94 -1.11
N SER A 78 -17.17 8.98 -0.83
CA SER A 78 -17.11 10.26 -1.57
C SER A 78 -15.75 10.95 -1.39
N LEU A 79 -15.26 11.06 -0.16
CA LEU A 79 -13.94 11.67 0.12
C LEU A 79 -12.81 10.88 -0.52
N GLY A 80 -12.86 9.55 -0.43
CA GLY A 80 -11.88 8.67 -1.05
C GLY A 80 -11.88 8.77 -2.58
N ALA A 81 -13.07 8.81 -3.21
CA ALA A 81 -13.20 9.01 -4.64
C ALA A 81 -12.60 10.34 -5.11
N GLN A 82 -12.85 11.44 -4.37
CA GLN A 82 -12.25 12.74 -4.68
C GLN A 82 -10.73 12.72 -4.50
N ALA A 83 -10.22 12.13 -3.43
CA ALA A 83 -8.79 11.97 -3.20
C ALA A 83 -8.10 11.14 -4.30
N MET A 84 -8.77 10.11 -4.82
CA MET A 84 -8.27 9.27 -5.91
C MET A 84 -8.36 10.00 -7.27
N HIS A 85 -9.44 10.76 -7.51
CA HIS A 85 -9.62 11.50 -8.76
C HIS A 85 -8.57 12.59 -8.95
N GLY A 86 -8.10 13.20 -7.87
CA GLY A 86 -7.00 14.17 -7.88
C GLY A 86 -5.61 13.58 -8.10
N ARG A 87 -5.49 12.24 -8.28
CA ARG A 87 -4.21 11.56 -8.50
C ARG A 87 -4.09 11.08 -9.94
N ASP A 88 -3.41 11.83 -10.79
CA ASP A 88 -3.18 11.48 -12.19
C ASP A 88 -2.57 10.07 -12.36
N ILE A 89 -1.74 9.62 -11.45
CA ILE A 89 -1.12 8.30 -11.49
C ILE A 89 -2.16 7.15 -11.54
N VAL A 90 -3.30 7.29 -10.85
CA VAL A 90 -4.35 6.26 -10.89
C VAL A 90 -4.98 6.17 -12.27
N ARG A 91 -5.31 7.33 -12.84
CA ARG A 91 -5.90 7.41 -14.19
C ARG A 91 -4.97 6.86 -15.26
N VAL A 92 -3.69 7.20 -15.18
CA VAL A 92 -2.65 6.73 -16.10
C VAL A 92 -2.42 5.23 -15.95
N CYS A 93 -2.34 4.71 -14.73
CA CYS A 93 -1.99 3.31 -14.51
C CYS A 93 -3.12 2.32 -14.72
N GLN A 94 -4.40 2.74 -14.65
CA GLN A 94 -5.52 1.82 -14.77
C GLN A 94 -5.52 0.96 -16.04
N PRO A 95 -5.33 1.51 -17.27
CA PRO A 95 -5.20 0.69 -18.47
C PRO A 95 -3.95 -0.19 -18.46
N LEU A 96 -2.84 0.26 -17.88
CA LEU A 96 -1.60 -0.50 -17.79
C LEU A 96 -1.73 -1.70 -16.85
N LEU A 97 -2.41 -1.55 -15.71
CA LEU A 97 -2.72 -2.65 -14.80
C LEU A 97 -3.54 -3.76 -15.49
N ARG A 98 -4.55 -3.36 -16.27
CA ARG A 98 -5.38 -4.29 -17.05
C ARG A 98 -4.53 -5.03 -18.09
N SER A 99 -3.68 -4.32 -18.80
CA SER A 99 -2.75 -4.90 -19.77
C SER A 99 -1.80 -5.91 -19.11
N LEU A 100 -1.17 -5.52 -17.99
CA LEU A 100 -0.30 -6.40 -17.20
C LEU A 100 -1.01 -7.66 -16.73
N CYS A 101 -2.23 -7.50 -16.17
CA CYS A 101 -3.04 -8.61 -15.71
C CYS A 101 -3.34 -9.60 -16.85
N ASN A 102 -3.72 -9.10 -18.02
CA ASN A 102 -4.02 -9.91 -19.19
C ASN A 102 -2.78 -10.61 -19.76
N GLN A 103 -1.65 -9.90 -19.84
CA GLN A 103 -0.40 -10.46 -20.39
C GLN A 103 0.22 -11.53 -19.49
N THR A 104 0.16 -11.33 -18.18
CA THR A 104 0.84 -12.21 -17.24
C THR A 104 -0.06 -13.29 -16.64
N GLY A 105 -1.39 -13.10 -16.71
CA GLY A 105 -2.35 -13.93 -15.99
C GLY A 105 -2.23 -13.83 -14.47
N MET A 106 -1.66 -12.74 -13.96
CA MET A 106 -1.43 -12.49 -12.53
C MET A 106 -2.09 -11.19 -12.08
N SER A 107 -2.27 -11.03 -10.76
CA SER A 107 -2.78 -9.77 -10.20
C SER A 107 -1.77 -8.64 -10.41
N ALA A 108 -2.23 -7.50 -10.90
CA ALA A 108 -1.45 -6.28 -11.06
C ALA A 108 -1.92 -5.20 -10.08
N HIS A 109 -0.99 -4.43 -9.49
CA HIS A 109 -1.32 -3.43 -8.50
C HIS A 109 -0.52 -2.14 -8.74
N LEU A 110 -1.12 -1.03 -8.33
CA LEU A 110 -0.50 0.28 -8.19
C LEU A 110 -0.42 0.63 -6.70
N GLY A 111 0.72 1.13 -6.25
CA GLY A 111 0.89 1.63 -4.89
C GLY A 111 1.78 2.86 -4.84
N ILE A 112 1.63 3.63 -3.77
CA ILE A 112 2.47 4.80 -3.44
C ILE A 112 3.09 4.62 -2.06
N LEU A 113 4.23 5.22 -1.84
CA LEU A 113 4.86 5.28 -0.51
C LEU A 113 4.14 6.31 0.36
N ASP A 114 3.82 5.94 1.59
CA ASP A 114 3.28 6.82 2.62
C ASP A 114 3.99 6.53 3.96
N GLY A 115 5.00 7.32 4.25
CA GLY A 115 5.92 7.05 5.35
C GLY A 115 6.67 5.74 5.13
N ARG A 116 6.46 4.74 5.99
CA ARG A 116 7.11 3.43 5.92
C ARG A 116 6.26 2.34 5.25
N ASP A 117 5.08 2.70 4.78
CA ASP A 117 4.13 1.78 4.16
C ASP A 117 3.89 2.13 2.70
N VAL A 118 3.46 1.14 1.95
CA VAL A 118 2.84 1.31 0.64
C VAL A 118 1.33 1.30 0.80
N ILE A 119 0.65 2.34 0.31
CA ILE A 119 -0.80 2.34 0.12
C ILE A 119 -1.09 1.86 -1.30
N TYR A 120 -1.89 0.80 -1.41
CA TYR A 120 -2.36 0.28 -2.68
C TYR A 120 -3.54 1.09 -3.20
N LEU A 121 -3.39 1.74 -4.36
CA LEU A 121 -4.39 2.64 -4.92
C LEU A 121 -5.33 1.96 -5.92
N ALA A 122 -4.81 1.01 -6.70
CA ALA A 122 -5.58 0.31 -7.70
C ALA A 122 -5.10 -1.14 -7.87
N ARG A 123 -5.97 -1.99 -8.38
CA ARG A 123 -5.73 -3.41 -8.60
C ARG A 123 -6.52 -3.90 -9.80
N GLU A 124 -5.91 -4.81 -10.58
CA GLU A 124 -6.58 -5.68 -11.53
C GLU A 124 -6.27 -7.14 -11.20
N THR A 125 -7.24 -8.03 -11.31
CA THR A 125 -7.09 -9.45 -10.98
C THR A 125 -7.55 -10.32 -12.12
N PRO A 126 -6.80 -11.40 -12.42
CA PRO A 126 -7.24 -12.38 -13.40
C PRO A 126 -8.42 -13.19 -12.83
N ASN A 127 -9.19 -13.79 -13.73
CA ASN A 127 -10.18 -14.78 -13.35
C ASN A 127 -9.46 -16.11 -13.02
N ALA A 128 -8.89 -16.22 -11.83
CA ALA A 128 -8.07 -17.35 -11.39
C ALA A 128 -8.41 -17.71 -9.93
N HIS A 129 -8.17 -18.99 -9.57
CA HIS A 129 -8.47 -19.52 -8.23
C HIS A 129 -7.54 -18.96 -7.13
N LEU A 130 -6.31 -18.60 -7.47
CA LEU A 130 -5.35 -18.04 -6.53
C LEU A 130 -5.03 -16.60 -6.92
N VAL A 131 -5.57 -15.66 -6.18
CA VAL A 131 -5.32 -14.23 -6.34
C VAL A 131 -4.84 -13.61 -5.03
N SER A 132 -3.97 -12.61 -5.13
CA SER A 132 -3.53 -11.82 -3.98
C SER A 132 -4.73 -11.22 -3.24
N ASN A 133 -4.71 -11.22 -1.92
CA ASN A 133 -5.76 -10.60 -1.09
C ASN A 133 -5.62 -9.08 -0.93
N ILE A 134 -4.58 -8.48 -1.51
CA ILE A 134 -4.32 -7.04 -1.43
C ILE A 134 -5.42 -6.29 -2.19
N ARG A 135 -6.03 -5.31 -1.55
CA ARG A 135 -7.12 -4.49 -2.11
C ARG A 135 -6.69 -3.02 -2.18
N ALA A 136 -7.41 -2.23 -2.96
CA ALA A 136 -7.27 -0.78 -2.88
C ALA A 136 -7.55 -0.29 -1.44
N GLY A 137 -6.69 0.59 -0.91
CA GLY A 137 -6.69 1.02 0.48
C GLY A 137 -5.84 0.16 1.43
N SER A 138 -5.39 -1.03 1.02
CA SER A 138 -4.47 -1.84 1.84
C SER A 138 -3.17 -1.09 2.07
N ARG A 139 -2.60 -1.25 3.27
CA ARG A 139 -1.28 -0.73 3.66
C ARG A 139 -0.35 -1.90 3.95
N LEU A 140 0.81 -1.92 3.34
CA LEU A 140 1.83 -2.95 3.55
C LEU A 140 3.18 -2.30 3.84
N PRO A 141 3.99 -2.84 4.77
CA PRO A 141 5.33 -2.36 5.04
C PRO A 141 6.19 -2.29 3.78
N ALA A 142 6.74 -1.11 3.49
CA ALA A 142 7.50 -0.86 2.25
C ALA A 142 8.74 -1.74 2.14
N HIS A 143 9.43 -2.03 3.26
CA HIS A 143 10.62 -2.87 3.29
C HIS A 143 10.37 -4.34 2.93
N GLY A 144 9.12 -4.82 3.04
CA GLY A 144 8.74 -6.20 2.70
C GLY A 144 8.04 -6.33 1.35
N SER A 145 7.32 -5.31 0.90
CA SER A 145 6.55 -5.34 -0.34
C SER A 145 7.43 -5.04 -1.57
N SER A 146 7.15 -5.68 -2.70
CA SER A 146 7.91 -5.45 -3.94
C SER A 146 7.77 -4.01 -4.45
N ILE A 147 6.57 -3.41 -4.38
CA ILE A 147 6.36 -1.99 -4.75
C ILE A 147 7.19 -1.08 -3.84
N GLY A 148 7.14 -1.31 -2.52
CA GLY A 148 7.92 -0.50 -1.58
C GLY A 148 9.42 -0.61 -1.85
N ARG A 149 9.95 -1.82 -2.09
CA ARG A 149 11.35 -2.05 -2.45
C ARG A 149 11.72 -1.34 -3.75
N ALA A 150 10.88 -1.36 -4.78
CA ALA A 150 11.13 -0.66 -6.04
C ALA A 150 11.20 0.86 -5.84
N ILE A 151 10.34 1.42 -4.98
CA ILE A 151 10.37 2.85 -4.63
C ILE A 151 11.63 3.18 -3.80
N LEU A 152 11.91 2.41 -2.74
CA LEU A 152 13.09 2.59 -1.90
C LEU A 152 14.40 2.47 -2.69
N ALA A 153 14.41 1.68 -3.75
CA ALA A 153 15.56 1.57 -4.65
C ALA A 153 15.91 2.90 -5.36
N GLN A 154 15.01 3.86 -5.47
CA GLN A 154 15.25 5.19 -6.04
C GLN A 154 15.60 6.25 -5.00
N MET A 155 15.39 5.95 -3.72
CA MET A 155 15.61 6.91 -2.65
C MET A 155 17.10 7.00 -2.26
N PRO A 156 17.60 8.18 -1.90
CA PRO A 156 18.91 8.33 -1.27
C PRO A 156 19.00 7.55 0.04
N GLU A 157 20.17 7.04 0.36
CA GLU A 157 20.43 6.31 1.62
C GLU A 157 20.05 7.11 2.86
N ALA A 158 20.29 8.42 2.85
CA ALA A 158 19.94 9.31 3.95
C ALA A 158 18.42 9.34 4.24
N GLU A 159 17.60 9.28 3.19
CA GLU A 159 16.14 9.24 3.33
C GLU A 159 15.68 7.88 3.87
N ILE A 160 16.27 6.77 3.39
CA ILE A 160 16.00 5.42 3.92
C ILE A 160 16.37 5.38 5.41
N ASN A 161 17.51 5.92 5.81
CA ASN A 161 17.94 6.03 7.20
C ASN A 161 16.97 6.87 8.05
N SER A 162 16.47 7.98 7.51
CA SER A 162 15.47 8.80 8.19
C SER A 162 14.16 8.05 8.46
N LEU A 163 13.73 7.20 7.52
CA LEU A 163 12.50 6.42 7.65
C LEU A 163 12.65 5.21 8.56
N PHE A 164 13.78 4.49 8.50
CA PHE A 164 13.93 3.16 9.07
C PHE A 164 15.04 3.03 10.14
N GLY A 165 15.90 4.03 10.29
CA GLY A 165 17.11 3.92 11.14
C GLY A 165 16.83 3.76 12.63
N ALA A 166 15.72 4.28 13.14
CA ALA A 166 15.38 4.28 14.57
C ALA A 166 14.13 3.43 14.89
N VAL A 167 13.75 2.48 14.03
CA VAL A 167 12.51 1.71 14.22
C VAL A 167 12.77 0.21 14.25
N THR A 168 11.97 -0.50 15.05
CA THR A 168 11.91 -1.96 15.00
C THR A 168 11.09 -2.36 13.77
N LEU A 169 11.70 -3.15 12.89
CA LEU A 169 11.06 -3.63 11.67
C LEU A 169 10.21 -4.87 11.95
N GLU A 170 9.04 -4.91 11.35
CA GLU A 170 8.18 -6.09 11.40
C GLU A 170 8.81 -7.23 10.58
N LYS A 171 8.91 -8.40 11.18
CA LYS A 171 9.34 -9.62 10.49
C LYS A 171 8.13 -10.28 9.84
N ILE A 172 7.89 -9.98 8.57
CA ILE A 172 6.76 -10.50 7.82
C ILE A 172 7.03 -11.93 7.33
N SER A 173 8.26 -12.18 6.86
CA SER A 173 8.72 -13.50 6.40
C SER A 173 10.19 -13.71 6.78
N PRO A 174 10.72 -14.94 6.62
CA PRO A 174 12.15 -15.18 6.82
C PRO A 174 13.08 -14.36 5.89
N LYS A 175 12.56 -13.88 4.75
CA LYS A 175 13.30 -13.12 3.74
C LYS A 175 13.15 -11.60 3.88
N THR A 176 12.30 -11.12 4.79
CA THR A 176 12.09 -9.68 5.00
C THR A 176 13.31 -9.06 5.71
N PRO A 177 13.85 -7.92 5.23
CA PRO A 177 14.89 -7.17 5.93
C PRO A 177 14.51 -6.87 7.38
N GLN A 178 15.47 -7.05 8.31
CA GLN A 178 15.26 -6.88 9.76
C GLN A 178 16.02 -5.67 10.32
N SER A 179 16.82 -4.98 9.48
CA SER A 179 17.53 -3.77 9.88
C SER A 179 17.59 -2.78 8.72
N CYS A 180 17.84 -1.50 9.04
CA CYS A 180 17.99 -0.43 8.05
C CYS A 180 19.12 -0.73 7.06
N GLU A 181 20.24 -1.28 7.50
CA GLU A 181 21.36 -1.65 6.64
C GLU A 181 20.97 -2.77 5.66
N GLN A 182 20.09 -3.70 6.07
CA GLN A 182 19.58 -4.73 5.17
C GLN A 182 18.64 -4.12 4.12
N ILE A 183 17.82 -3.12 4.50
CA ILE A 183 16.97 -2.38 3.55
C ILE A 183 17.85 -1.65 2.53
N ILE A 184 18.87 -0.93 2.96
CA ILE A 184 19.79 -0.19 2.09
C ILE A 184 20.47 -1.14 1.10
N ARG A 185 21.04 -2.25 1.58
CA ARG A 185 21.65 -3.28 0.70
C ARG A 185 20.65 -3.84 -0.32
N GLN A 186 19.41 -4.08 0.11
CA GLN A 186 18.37 -4.56 -0.81
C GLN A 186 17.99 -3.50 -1.83
N ALA A 187 17.86 -2.24 -1.42
CA ALA A 187 17.57 -1.11 -2.30
C ALA A 187 18.67 -0.93 -3.37
N GLU A 188 19.93 -1.04 -2.99
CA GLU A 188 21.05 -1.01 -3.94
C GLU A 188 21.00 -2.14 -4.97
N GLN A 189 20.66 -3.37 -4.52
CA GLN A 189 20.52 -4.51 -5.42
C GLN A 189 19.36 -4.31 -6.40
N ASP A 190 18.22 -3.85 -5.93
CA ASP A 190 17.03 -3.62 -6.75
C ASP A 190 17.26 -2.44 -7.71
N ARG A 191 18.00 -1.38 -7.28
CA ARG A 191 18.43 -0.27 -8.13
C ARG A 191 19.32 -0.72 -9.30
N LYS A 192 20.32 -1.58 -9.02
CA LYS A 192 21.20 -2.13 -10.05
C LYS A 192 20.46 -3.01 -11.06
N ARG A 193 19.39 -3.66 -10.64
CA ARG A 193 18.55 -4.51 -11.49
C ARG A 193 17.52 -3.70 -12.29
N GLY A 194 17.12 -2.53 -11.80
CA GLY A 194 16.01 -1.73 -12.32
C GLY A 194 14.63 -2.19 -11.89
N PHE A 195 14.52 -3.24 -11.07
CA PHE A 195 13.25 -3.81 -10.58
C PHE A 195 13.44 -4.56 -9.26
N ALA A 196 12.37 -4.66 -8.48
CA ALA A 196 12.31 -5.48 -7.29
C ALA A 196 11.68 -6.84 -7.61
N TRP A 197 12.39 -7.92 -7.27
CA TRP A 197 11.92 -9.31 -7.44
C TRP A 197 11.73 -9.98 -6.09
N SER A 198 10.62 -10.65 -5.92
CA SER A 198 10.25 -11.32 -4.68
C SER A 198 9.81 -12.76 -4.93
N GLU A 199 10.38 -13.70 -4.15
CA GLU A 199 10.02 -15.10 -4.10
C GLU A 199 9.61 -15.48 -2.68
N GLY A 200 8.47 -14.90 -2.21
CA GLY A 200 7.96 -15.12 -0.86
C GLY A 200 8.54 -14.16 0.19
N ASN A 201 8.97 -12.96 -0.20
CA ASN A 201 9.51 -11.98 0.75
C ASN A 201 8.43 -11.35 1.62
N PHE A 202 7.19 -11.28 1.15
CA PHE A 202 6.05 -10.75 1.90
C PHE A 202 5.15 -11.89 2.38
N GLU A 203 4.68 -12.74 1.50
CA GLU A 203 3.77 -13.85 1.80
C GLU A 203 4.33 -15.14 1.21
N SER A 204 4.37 -16.19 2.03
CA SER A 204 4.82 -17.52 1.57
C SER A 204 3.90 -18.03 0.46
N GLY A 205 4.48 -18.55 -0.60
CA GLY A 205 3.74 -19.05 -1.77
C GLY A 205 3.39 -17.97 -2.81
N ILE A 206 3.63 -16.68 -2.51
CA ILE A 206 3.40 -15.57 -3.43
C ILE A 206 4.74 -14.97 -3.88
N GLY A 207 4.94 -14.89 -5.19
CA GLY A 207 6.01 -14.14 -5.81
C GLY A 207 5.50 -12.84 -6.42
N SER A 208 6.40 -11.90 -6.67
CA SER A 208 6.07 -10.62 -7.32
C SER A 208 7.27 -9.97 -8.00
N CYS A 209 6.99 -9.20 -9.03
CA CYS A 209 7.95 -8.30 -9.68
C CYS A 209 7.37 -6.89 -9.71
N ALA A 210 8.17 -5.88 -9.33
CA ALA A 210 7.74 -4.49 -9.28
C ALA A 210 8.77 -3.55 -9.91
N ALA A 211 8.28 -2.46 -10.50
CA ALA A 211 9.10 -1.35 -10.96
C ALA A 211 8.53 -0.02 -10.45
N VAL A 212 9.41 0.96 -10.30
CA VAL A 212 9.06 2.32 -9.87
C VAL A 212 8.44 3.09 -11.03
N ILE A 213 7.53 3.99 -10.71
CA ILE A 213 6.96 4.99 -11.61
C ILE A 213 7.53 6.34 -11.19
N LEU A 214 8.15 7.06 -12.10
CA LEU A 214 8.74 8.37 -11.88
C LEU A 214 7.82 9.49 -12.37
N ASP A 215 7.87 10.63 -11.71
CA ASP A 215 7.19 11.84 -12.16
C ASP A 215 8.10 12.69 -13.07
N HIS A 216 7.58 13.84 -13.53
CA HIS A 216 8.30 14.79 -14.39
C HIS A 216 9.59 15.36 -13.76
N THR A 217 9.78 15.22 -12.45
CA THR A 217 11.00 15.64 -11.74
C THR A 217 12.00 14.50 -11.58
N GLY A 218 11.65 13.28 -12.01
CA GLY A 218 12.44 12.08 -11.79
C GLY A 218 12.31 11.47 -10.39
N GLN A 219 11.35 11.97 -9.58
CA GLN A 219 11.09 11.43 -8.25
C GLN A 219 10.07 10.29 -8.30
N PRO A 220 10.13 9.33 -7.37
CA PRO A 220 9.15 8.24 -7.29
C PRO A 220 7.73 8.74 -7.06
N ALA A 221 6.88 8.67 -8.06
CA ALA A 221 5.43 8.92 -7.94
C ALA A 221 4.68 7.72 -7.35
N GLY A 222 5.24 6.52 -7.53
CA GLY A 222 4.65 5.27 -7.06
C GLY A 222 5.37 4.06 -7.62
N GLY A 223 4.71 2.90 -7.57
CA GLY A 223 5.23 1.67 -8.18
C GLY A 223 4.09 0.78 -8.68
N ILE A 224 4.40 0.02 -9.71
CA ILE A 224 3.51 -0.97 -10.31
C ILE A 224 4.11 -2.37 -10.16
N ASN A 225 3.28 -3.37 -9.90
CA ASN A 225 3.74 -4.74 -9.82
C ASN A 225 2.79 -5.73 -10.46
N VAL A 226 3.30 -6.95 -10.64
CA VAL A 226 2.48 -8.15 -10.75
C VAL A 226 2.81 -9.10 -9.60
N SER A 227 1.79 -9.82 -9.11
CA SER A 227 1.94 -10.86 -8.09
C SER A 227 1.09 -12.08 -8.39
N GLY A 228 1.60 -13.24 -8.03
CA GLY A 228 0.96 -14.52 -8.29
C GLY A 228 1.68 -15.69 -7.60
N PRO A 229 1.39 -16.93 -7.98
CA PRO A 229 2.03 -18.10 -7.37
C PRO A 229 3.55 -18.01 -7.43
N GLN A 230 4.22 -18.26 -6.31
CA GLN A 230 5.69 -18.18 -6.20
C GLN A 230 6.40 -19.06 -7.26
N THR A 231 5.80 -20.16 -7.65
CA THR A 231 6.34 -21.07 -8.69
C THR A 231 6.55 -20.38 -10.03
N ARG A 232 5.78 -19.32 -10.34
CA ARG A 232 5.95 -18.51 -11.55
C ARG A 232 7.17 -17.62 -11.48
N PHE A 233 7.66 -17.29 -10.29
CA PHE A 233 8.80 -16.41 -10.03
C PHE A 233 10.09 -17.18 -9.69
N ALA A 234 9.98 -18.42 -9.23
CA ALA A 234 11.09 -19.32 -8.93
C ALA A 234 11.33 -20.35 -10.06
N SER A 235 10.75 -20.13 -11.23
CA SER A 235 10.85 -21.04 -12.37
C SER A 235 12.29 -21.14 -12.89
N SER A 236 12.68 -22.31 -13.36
CA SER A 236 13.89 -22.49 -14.17
C SER A 236 13.72 -21.99 -15.61
N ASP A 237 12.49 -21.69 -16.03
CA ASP A 237 12.19 -21.13 -17.35
C ASP A 237 12.53 -19.64 -17.40
N LYS A 238 13.74 -19.36 -17.85
CA LYS A 238 14.27 -17.99 -18.00
C LYS A 238 13.43 -17.12 -18.93
N THR A 239 12.77 -17.72 -19.92
CA THR A 239 11.92 -17.00 -20.87
C THR A 239 10.67 -16.45 -20.17
N SER A 240 10.00 -17.27 -19.35
CA SER A 240 8.85 -16.84 -18.55
C SER A 240 9.22 -15.74 -17.57
N LEU A 241 10.38 -15.83 -16.89
CA LEU A 241 10.85 -14.79 -15.98
C LEU A 241 11.17 -13.47 -16.71
N ALA A 242 11.80 -13.57 -17.91
CA ALA A 242 12.09 -12.39 -18.73
C ALA A 242 10.79 -11.69 -19.17
N THR A 243 9.79 -12.43 -19.60
CA THR A 243 8.48 -11.90 -20.01
C THR A 243 7.80 -11.14 -18.88
N ILE A 244 7.81 -11.67 -17.65
CA ILE A 244 7.23 -10.99 -16.47
C ILE A 244 7.96 -9.67 -16.22
N ARG A 245 9.30 -9.72 -16.19
CA ARG A 245 10.15 -8.55 -15.94
C ARG A 245 9.91 -7.45 -17.00
N GLU A 246 9.96 -7.81 -18.27
CA GLU A 246 9.80 -6.89 -19.40
C GLU A 246 8.42 -6.24 -19.41
N ALA A 247 7.36 -7.00 -19.14
CA ALA A 247 6.01 -6.47 -19.03
C ALA A 247 5.90 -5.42 -17.92
N VAL A 248 6.47 -5.69 -16.74
CA VAL A 248 6.42 -4.76 -15.59
C VAL A 248 7.25 -3.52 -15.85
N LEU A 249 8.47 -3.65 -16.38
CA LEU A 249 9.31 -2.50 -16.74
C LEU A 249 8.64 -1.64 -17.81
N SER A 250 8.14 -2.23 -18.89
CA SER A 250 7.44 -1.51 -19.94
C SER A 250 6.21 -0.74 -19.42
N ALA A 251 5.44 -1.33 -18.50
CA ALA A 251 4.29 -0.65 -17.91
C ALA A 251 4.72 0.53 -17.01
N ALA A 252 5.80 0.37 -16.24
CA ALA A 252 6.35 1.44 -15.40
C ALA A 252 6.90 2.60 -16.25
N ASP A 253 7.61 2.30 -17.33
CA ASP A 253 8.14 3.29 -18.27
C ASP A 253 7.01 4.06 -18.96
N GLN A 254 5.97 3.38 -19.42
CA GLN A 254 4.78 4.02 -20.03
C GLN A 254 4.06 4.93 -19.02
N ALA A 255 3.93 4.48 -17.77
CA ALA A 255 3.32 5.28 -16.71
C ALA A 255 4.16 6.53 -16.41
N SER A 256 5.48 6.37 -16.30
CA SER A 256 6.42 7.48 -16.05
C SER A 256 6.39 8.50 -17.18
N ALA A 257 6.43 8.05 -18.44
CA ALA A 257 6.33 8.92 -19.60
C ALA A 257 5.00 9.70 -19.64
N ALA A 258 3.87 9.04 -19.29
CA ALA A 258 2.56 9.69 -19.22
C ALA A 258 2.45 10.69 -18.04
N LEU A 259 3.29 10.56 -17.01
CA LEU A 259 3.44 11.53 -15.91
C LEU A 259 4.49 12.63 -16.21
N GLY A 260 5.02 12.64 -17.43
CA GLY A 260 5.95 13.68 -17.90
C GLY A 260 7.42 13.38 -17.64
N PHE A 261 7.77 12.16 -17.18
CA PHE A 261 9.16 11.76 -17.08
C PHE A 261 9.76 11.56 -18.48
N SER A 262 10.88 12.24 -18.74
CA SER A 262 11.72 11.99 -19.90
C SER A 262 13.12 11.63 -19.43
N GLN A 263 13.65 10.50 -19.88
CA GLN A 263 15.08 10.26 -19.73
C GLN A 263 15.81 11.36 -20.48
N GLN A 264 16.56 12.19 -19.75
CA GLN A 264 17.53 13.08 -20.38
C GLN A 264 18.67 12.19 -20.87
N ASP A 265 18.90 12.21 -22.20
CA ASP A 265 20.04 11.56 -22.84
C ASP A 265 21.38 12.07 -22.32
#